data_9eb60fe826051c3f01b3712df067d907
#
_entry.id   9eb60fe826051c3f01b3712df067d907
#
_cell.length_a   1.000
_cell.length_b   1.000
_cell.length_c   1.000
_cell.angle_alpha   90.00
_cell.angle_beta   90.00
_cell.angle_gamma   90.00
#
_symmetry.space_group_name_H-M   'P 1'
#
loop_
_entity.id
_entity.type
_entity.pdbx_description
1 polymer ?
#
loop_
_entity_poly.entity_id
_entity_poly.type
_entity_poly.pdbx_seq_one_letter_code
_entity_poly.pdbx_strand_id
1 'polypeptide(L)'
;ITAESISIAVKKKYALNKGALKDLKKYYKKVKSELTDARKKMAYMPVGSRLIKNSVSGAPGFMIENIFVFAGIPSIVEAMTKEFLKIIKVKNKFYSSSIVTKLFESKIAHILEEAENTFNEVSIGSYPIFDGKPRGVEVIISSMTNRTNALKARKYILREINKII
;
A
#
# COMPACT_ATOMS: atom_id res chain seq x y z
N ILE A 1 7.42 9.55 17.10
CA ILE A 1 8.46 8.54 16.78
C ILE A 1 8.62 8.44 15.26
N THR A 2 7.65 7.94 14.48
CA THR A 2 7.81 7.70 13.02
C THR A 2 8.30 8.92 12.23
N ALA A 3 7.65 10.07 12.37
CA ALA A 3 8.04 11.28 11.63
C ALA A 3 9.42 11.81 12.03
N GLU A 4 9.78 11.66 13.29
CA GLU A 4 11.09 12.03 13.82
C GLU A 4 12.19 11.11 13.29
N SER A 5 11.97 9.79 13.33
CA SER A 5 12.91 8.80 12.78
C SER A 5 13.14 9.02 11.29
N ILE A 6 12.09 9.34 10.53
CA ILE A 6 12.22 9.68 9.11
C ILE A 6 13.02 10.98 8.93
N SER A 7 12.78 11.99 9.78
CA SER A 7 13.57 13.23 9.74
C SER A 7 15.07 12.97 9.88
N ILE A 8 15.46 12.06 10.78
CA ILE A 8 16.85 11.64 10.98
C ILE A 8 17.37 10.93 9.72
N ALA A 9 16.59 9.93 9.21
CA ALA A 9 16.99 9.14 8.05
C ALA A 9 17.23 9.98 6.78
N VAL A 10 16.35 10.97 6.53
CA VAL A 10 16.48 11.87 5.37
C VAL A 10 17.32 13.11 5.66
N LYS A 11 17.96 13.20 6.84
CA LYS A 11 18.80 14.33 7.28
C LYS A 11 18.09 15.68 7.16
N LYS A 12 16.81 15.75 7.51
CA LYS A 12 16.00 16.98 7.53
C LYS A 12 15.60 17.34 8.95
N LYS A 13 15.46 18.63 9.24
CA LYS A 13 15.02 19.11 10.54
C LYS A 13 13.58 18.63 10.80
N TYR A 14 13.34 18.04 11.97
CA TYR A 14 12.00 17.75 12.48
C TYR A 14 11.37 19.03 13.03
N ALA A 15 10.31 19.52 12.44
CA ALA A 15 9.70 20.80 12.79
C ALA A 15 8.19 20.82 12.59
N LEU A 16 7.56 21.81 13.23
CA LEU A 16 6.13 22.06 13.07
C LEU A 16 5.80 22.53 11.64
N ASN A 17 4.96 21.78 10.95
CA ASN A 17 4.43 22.16 9.65
C ASN A 17 3.19 23.03 9.82
N LYS A 18 3.25 24.29 9.34
CA LYS A 18 2.16 25.27 9.47
C LYS A 18 0.86 24.82 8.77
N GLY A 19 0.97 24.15 7.63
CA GLY A 19 -0.18 23.61 6.89
C GLY A 19 -0.87 22.49 7.67
N ALA A 20 -0.12 21.53 8.18
CA ALA A 20 -0.64 20.45 9.02
C ALA A 20 -1.31 21.00 10.29
N LEU A 21 -0.70 21.98 10.94
CA LEU A 21 -1.31 22.64 12.10
C LEU A 21 -2.62 23.34 11.75
N LYS A 22 -2.71 23.99 10.59
CA LYS A 22 -3.94 24.63 10.10
C LYS A 22 -5.05 23.60 9.89
N ASP A 23 -4.74 22.45 9.29
CA ASP A 23 -5.71 21.39 9.06
C ASP A 23 -6.19 20.78 10.38
N LEU A 24 -5.30 20.54 11.34
CA LEU A 24 -5.65 20.10 12.70
C LEU A 24 -6.57 21.12 13.40
N LYS A 25 -6.22 22.40 13.40
CA LYS A 25 -7.06 23.44 14.00
C LYS A 25 -8.47 23.46 13.41
N LYS A 26 -8.57 23.36 12.07
CA LYS A 26 -9.86 23.31 11.36
C LYS A 26 -10.68 22.09 11.79
N TYR A 27 -10.06 20.93 11.85
CA TYR A 27 -10.73 19.70 12.25
C TYR A 27 -11.22 19.74 13.69
N TYR A 28 -10.33 20.09 14.66
CA TYR A 28 -10.71 20.14 16.07
C TYR A 28 -11.77 21.20 16.39
N LYS A 29 -11.77 22.34 15.67
CA LYS A 29 -12.87 23.31 15.73
C LYS A 29 -14.20 22.71 15.24
N LYS A 30 -14.19 21.94 14.14
CA LYS A 30 -15.38 21.28 13.59
C LYS A 30 -15.98 20.27 14.56
N VAL A 31 -15.14 19.44 15.19
CA VAL A 31 -15.59 18.41 16.15
C VAL A 31 -15.77 18.94 17.57
N LYS A 32 -15.68 20.26 17.78
CA LYS A 32 -15.84 20.93 19.07
C LYS A 32 -14.95 20.32 20.17
N SER A 33 -13.72 20.00 19.84
CA SER A 33 -12.74 19.39 20.75
C SER A 33 -11.48 20.25 20.82
N GLU A 34 -10.77 20.17 21.93
CA GLU A 34 -9.53 20.91 22.15
C GLU A 34 -8.36 20.36 21.31
N LEU A 35 -7.55 21.23 20.74
CA LEU A 35 -6.27 20.90 20.14
C LEU A 35 -5.16 20.99 21.20
N THR A 36 -4.99 19.93 21.97
CA THR A 36 -3.96 19.82 23.01
C THR A 36 -2.55 19.80 22.42
N ASP A 37 -1.52 20.04 23.23
CA ASP A 37 -0.12 19.98 22.77
C ASP A 37 0.30 18.59 22.30
N ALA A 38 -0.26 17.55 22.92
CA ALA A 38 -0.08 16.18 22.43
C ALA A 38 -0.62 16.00 21.01
N ARG A 39 -1.78 16.57 20.71
CA ARG A 39 -2.39 16.53 19.38
C ARG A 39 -1.64 17.40 18.35
N LYS A 40 -1.04 18.52 18.78
CA LYS A 40 -0.18 19.36 17.92
C LYS A 40 1.05 18.61 17.42
N LYS A 41 1.54 17.59 18.15
CA LYS A 41 2.66 16.75 17.70
C LYS A 41 2.39 16.06 16.37
N MET A 42 1.11 15.82 16.00
CA MET A 42 0.74 15.27 14.69
C MET A 42 1.06 16.21 13.51
N ALA A 43 1.35 17.49 13.79
CA ALA A 43 1.78 18.44 12.76
C ALA A 43 3.30 18.56 12.63
N TYR A 44 4.08 17.80 13.40
CA TYR A 44 5.53 17.80 13.28
C TYR A 44 5.98 16.74 12.26
N MET A 45 6.85 17.16 11.36
CA MET A 45 7.36 16.32 10.28
C MET A 45 8.69 16.86 9.74
N PRO A 46 9.39 16.12 8.87
CA PRO A 46 10.60 16.63 8.20
C PRO A 46 10.30 17.91 7.42
N VAL A 47 11.17 18.91 7.53
CA VAL A 47 11.08 20.13 6.72
C VAL A 47 11.17 19.80 5.24
N GLY A 48 10.30 20.38 4.43
CA GLY A 48 10.16 20.07 3.01
C GLY A 48 9.14 18.99 2.69
N SER A 49 8.50 18.39 3.70
CA SER A 49 7.41 17.43 3.49
C SER A 49 6.21 18.06 2.78
N ARG A 50 5.65 17.32 1.82
CA ARG A 50 4.36 17.60 1.19
C ARG A 50 3.26 16.86 1.94
N LEU A 51 2.16 17.54 2.24
CA LEU A 51 1.04 16.94 2.98
C LEU A 51 0.22 15.98 2.12
N ILE A 52 -0.18 14.86 2.71
CA ILE A 52 -1.20 13.96 2.19
C ILE A 52 -2.45 14.19 3.04
N LYS A 53 -3.53 14.68 2.42
CA LYS A 53 -4.75 15.04 3.14
C LYS A 53 -5.38 13.83 3.80
N ASN A 54 -5.89 14.05 5.01
CA ASN A 54 -6.70 13.11 5.77
C ASN A 54 -8.05 13.76 6.06
N SER A 55 -9.08 13.33 5.35
CA SER A 55 -10.44 13.86 5.50
C SER A 55 -11.18 13.29 6.72
N VAL A 56 -10.67 12.21 7.32
CA VAL A 56 -11.34 11.49 8.41
C VAL A 56 -11.00 12.09 9.78
N SER A 57 -9.72 12.32 10.08
CA SER A 57 -9.27 12.76 11.41
C SER A 57 -8.53 14.10 11.43
N GLY A 58 -8.36 14.73 10.28
CA GLY A 58 -7.68 16.02 10.15
C GLY A 58 -6.17 16.00 10.38
N ALA A 59 -5.60 14.90 10.88
CA ALA A 59 -4.16 14.73 11.02
C ALA A 59 -3.57 14.28 9.67
N PRO A 60 -2.89 15.14 8.91
CA PRO A 60 -2.42 14.77 7.59
C PRO A 60 -1.27 13.77 7.68
N GLY A 61 -1.15 12.92 6.67
CA GLY A 61 0.10 12.26 6.38
C GLY A 61 1.05 13.19 5.64
N PHE A 62 2.21 12.68 5.30
CA PHE A 62 3.17 13.45 4.53
C PHE A 62 3.99 12.57 3.58
N MET A 63 4.54 13.23 2.61
CA MET A 63 5.50 12.63 1.70
C MET A 63 6.77 13.47 1.71
N ILE A 64 7.92 12.82 1.72
CA ILE A 64 9.23 13.43 1.55
C ILE A 64 10.10 12.48 0.72
N GLU A 65 10.73 13.01 -0.33
CA GLU A 65 11.46 12.20 -1.30
C GLU A 65 10.59 11.07 -1.84
N ASN A 66 10.98 9.81 -1.68
CA ASN A 66 10.24 8.62 -2.05
C ASN A 66 9.53 7.93 -0.87
N ILE A 67 9.46 8.59 0.29
CA ILE A 67 8.83 8.08 1.52
C ILE A 67 7.44 8.68 1.68
N PHE A 68 6.45 7.82 1.90
CA PHE A 68 5.05 8.19 2.09
C PHE A 68 4.58 7.69 3.45
N VAL A 69 4.03 8.57 4.27
CA VAL A 69 3.61 8.27 5.63
C VAL A 69 2.11 8.49 5.78
N PHE A 70 1.44 7.43 6.19
CA PHE A 70 -0.01 7.40 6.44
C PHE A 70 -0.30 7.14 7.91
N ALA A 71 -1.51 7.49 8.37
CA ALA A 71 -1.97 7.05 9.68
C ALA A 71 -2.26 5.53 9.67
N GLY A 72 -2.00 4.85 10.78
CA GLY A 72 -2.10 3.38 10.87
C GLY A 72 -3.51 2.81 11.01
N ILE A 73 -4.57 3.62 10.94
CA ILE A 73 -5.97 3.17 11.06
C ILE A 73 -6.50 2.83 9.67
N PRO A 74 -7.02 1.61 9.42
CA PRO A 74 -7.39 1.14 8.06
C PRO A 74 -8.30 2.11 7.29
N SER A 75 -9.38 2.60 7.90
CA SER A 75 -10.29 3.55 7.24
C SER A 75 -9.63 4.89 6.88
N ILE A 76 -8.65 5.32 7.67
CA ILE A 76 -7.89 6.54 7.40
C ILE A 76 -6.88 6.29 6.27
N VAL A 77 -6.20 5.14 6.29
CA VAL A 77 -5.28 4.74 5.20
C VAL A 77 -6.03 4.71 3.87
N GLU A 78 -7.22 4.12 3.83
CA GLU A 78 -8.04 4.08 2.62
C GLU A 78 -8.39 5.49 2.10
N ALA A 79 -8.85 6.37 2.98
CA ALA A 79 -9.16 7.75 2.62
C ALA A 79 -7.92 8.53 2.14
N MET A 80 -6.78 8.35 2.80
CA MET A 80 -5.52 8.98 2.43
C MET A 80 -4.94 8.42 1.13
N THR A 81 -5.12 7.14 0.85
CA THR A 81 -4.70 6.52 -0.42
C THR A 81 -5.38 7.17 -1.61
N LYS A 82 -6.67 7.49 -1.51
CA LYS A 82 -7.40 8.24 -2.57
C LYS A 82 -6.77 9.60 -2.86
N GLU A 83 -6.33 10.31 -1.83
CA GLU A 83 -5.63 11.60 -1.99
C GLU A 83 -4.20 11.43 -2.51
N PHE A 84 -3.52 10.41 -2.06
CA PHE A 84 -2.17 10.05 -2.51
C PHE A 84 -2.15 9.70 -4.01
N LEU A 85 -3.11 8.92 -4.50
CA LEU A 85 -3.21 8.56 -5.93
C LEU A 85 -3.38 9.78 -6.86
N LYS A 86 -3.89 10.90 -6.34
CA LYS A 86 -3.93 12.17 -7.10
C LYS A 86 -2.56 12.84 -7.21
N ILE A 87 -1.65 12.52 -6.29
CA ILE A 87 -0.30 13.11 -6.24
C ILE A 87 0.67 12.34 -7.13
N ILE A 88 0.51 11.00 -7.17
CA ILE A 88 1.36 10.13 -7.99
C ILE A 88 0.82 10.11 -9.43
N LYS A 89 1.68 10.47 -10.37
CA LYS A 89 1.41 10.21 -11.78
C LYS A 89 1.93 8.81 -12.10
N VAL A 90 1.07 7.82 -12.05
CA VAL A 90 1.41 6.46 -12.52
C VAL A 90 1.52 6.52 -14.04
N LYS A 91 2.74 6.40 -14.56
CA LYS A 91 3.01 6.42 -16.00
C LYS A 91 2.75 5.06 -16.66
N ASN A 92 2.87 3.98 -15.93
CA ASN A 92 2.79 2.61 -16.46
C ASN A 92 1.46 1.96 -16.10
N LYS A 93 0.91 1.21 -17.04
CA LYS A 93 -0.27 0.38 -16.80
C LYS A 93 0.18 -0.83 -15.98
N PHE A 94 -0.41 -1.00 -14.80
CA PHE A 94 -0.25 -2.20 -14.00
C PHE A 94 -1.29 -3.23 -14.42
N TYR A 95 -0.84 -4.43 -14.73
CA TYR A 95 -1.70 -5.56 -15.06
C TYR A 95 -1.70 -6.53 -13.90
N SER A 96 -2.87 -6.90 -13.44
CA SER A 96 -3.04 -7.88 -12.39
C SER A 96 -4.22 -8.80 -12.72
N SER A 97 -4.06 -10.07 -12.40
CA SER A 97 -5.14 -11.06 -12.47
C SER A 97 -4.95 -12.07 -11.34
N SER A 98 -6.05 -12.65 -10.85
CA SER A 98 -5.97 -13.66 -9.80
C SER A 98 -6.51 -15.01 -10.25
N ILE A 99 -6.08 -16.05 -9.55
CA ILE A 99 -6.57 -17.43 -9.63
C ILE A 99 -6.85 -17.86 -8.20
N VAL A 100 -8.05 -18.33 -7.94
CA VAL A 100 -8.40 -18.93 -6.64
C VAL A 100 -8.43 -20.44 -6.80
N THR A 101 -7.72 -21.16 -5.91
CA THR A 101 -7.71 -22.63 -5.88
C THR A 101 -7.91 -23.13 -4.45
N LYS A 102 -8.51 -24.34 -4.34
CA LYS A 102 -8.64 -25.05 -3.06
C LYS A 102 -7.35 -25.78 -2.66
N LEU A 103 -6.36 -25.87 -3.55
CA LEU A 103 -5.07 -26.46 -3.23
C LEU A 103 -4.31 -25.57 -2.24
N PHE A 104 -3.51 -26.20 -1.38
CA PHE A 104 -2.62 -25.50 -0.49
C PHE A 104 -1.36 -25.03 -1.23
N GLU A 105 -0.75 -23.97 -0.73
CA GLU A 105 0.45 -23.36 -1.31
C GLU A 105 1.55 -24.37 -1.55
N SER A 106 1.80 -25.29 -0.59
CA SER A 106 2.81 -26.34 -0.71
C SER A 106 2.62 -27.28 -1.91
N LYS A 107 1.40 -27.38 -2.44
CA LYS A 107 1.10 -28.23 -3.60
C LYS A 107 1.37 -27.52 -4.93
N ILE A 108 1.35 -26.20 -4.94
CA ILE A 108 1.47 -25.39 -6.16
C ILE A 108 2.74 -24.55 -6.22
N ALA A 109 3.51 -24.48 -5.13
CA ALA A 109 4.70 -23.63 -5.05
C ALA A 109 5.67 -23.83 -6.23
N HIS A 110 5.95 -25.08 -6.61
CA HIS A 110 6.83 -25.39 -7.74
C HIS A 110 6.28 -24.88 -9.09
N ILE A 111 4.94 -24.91 -9.27
CA ILE A 111 4.29 -24.38 -10.49
C ILE A 111 4.43 -22.85 -10.55
N LEU A 112 4.30 -22.17 -9.39
CA LEU A 112 4.44 -20.72 -9.32
C LEU A 112 5.87 -20.28 -9.59
N GLU A 113 6.83 -20.96 -9.00
CA GLU A 113 8.27 -20.73 -9.22
C GLU A 113 8.66 -20.95 -10.69
N GLU A 114 8.22 -22.06 -11.29
CA GLU A 114 8.47 -22.34 -12.70
C GLU A 114 7.84 -21.27 -13.62
N ALA A 115 6.61 -20.84 -13.30
CA ALA A 115 5.96 -19.78 -14.05
C ALA A 115 6.71 -18.45 -13.94
N GLU A 116 7.18 -18.06 -12.75
CA GLU A 116 7.93 -16.81 -12.54
C GLU A 116 9.29 -16.86 -13.28
N ASN A 117 9.96 -18.00 -13.29
CA ASN A 117 11.21 -18.20 -14.03
C ASN A 117 11.02 -18.24 -15.56
N THR A 118 9.85 -18.70 -16.04
CA THR A 118 9.56 -18.82 -17.48
C THR A 118 9.08 -17.51 -18.12
N PHE A 119 8.28 -16.74 -17.39
CA PHE A 119 7.65 -15.53 -17.94
C PHE A 119 8.32 -14.27 -17.39
N ASN A 120 9.24 -13.69 -18.16
CA ASN A 120 9.93 -12.47 -17.79
C ASN A 120 8.97 -11.31 -17.50
N GLU A 121 9.37 -10.44 -16.54
CA GLU A 121 8.61 -9.25 -16.12
C GLU A 121 7.23 -9.56 -15.50
N VAL A 122 7.04 -10.78 -15.00
CA VAL A 122 5.87 -11.21 -14.25
C VAL A 122 6.27 -11.41 -12.80
N SER A 123 5.45 -10.94 -11.89
CA SER A 123 5.57 -11.21 -10.46
C SER A 123 4.36 -12.02 -10.01
N ILE A 124 4.60 -13.08 -9.25
CA ILE A 124 3.58 -14.02 -8.79
C ILE A 124 3.62 -14.06 -7.26
N GLY A 125 2.48 -13.72 -6.64
CA GLY A 125 2.29 -13.82 -5.19
C GLY A 125 1.21 -14.84 -4.86
N SER A 126 1.42 -15.62 -3.80
CA SER A 126 0.40 -16.52 -3.24
C SER A 126 -0.08 -16.03 -1.89
N TYR A 127 -1.38 -16.05 -1.69
CA TYR A 127 -2.04 -15.55 -0.49
C TYR A 127 -3.00 -16.61 0.05
N PRO A 128 -2.70 -17.22 1.20
CA PRO A 128 -3.59 -18.19 1.81
C PRO A 128 -4.95 -17.57 2.14
N ILE A 129 -6.03 -18.26 1.74
CA ILE A 129 -7.39 -17.90 2.10
C ILE A 129 -7.72 -18.56 3.43
N PHE A 130 -8.00 -17.74 4.44
CA PHE A 130 -8.27 -18.20 5.79
C PHE A 130 -9.62 -17.63 6.28
N ASP A 131 -10.50 -18.54 6.68
CA ASP A 131 -11.80 -18.21 7.27
C ASP A 131 -12.04 -19.14 8.48
N GLY A 132 -11.29 -18.89 9.55
CA GLY A 132 -11.20 -19.76 10.71
C GLY A 132 -10.48 -21.10 10.44
N LYS A 133 -10.36 -21.50 9.17
CA LYS A 133 -9.57 -22.65 8.69
C LYS A 133 -9.03 -22.38 7.29
N PRO A 134 -7.91 -23.00 6.90
CA PRO A 134 -7.38 -22.87 5.54
C PRO A 134 -8.40 -23.36 4.49
N ARG A 135 -8.64 -22.52 3.45
CA ARG A 135 -9.59 -22.83 2.36
C ARG A 135 -8.97 -22.92 0.97
N GLY A 136 -7.66 -22.72 0.89
CA GLY A 136 -6.94 -22.69 -0.36
C GLY A 136 -6.06 -21.45 -0.48
N VAL A 137 -5.77 -21.04 -1.70
CA VAL A 137 -4.85 -19.94 -2.00
C VAL A 137 -5.41 -19.07 -3.12
N GLU A 138 -5.29 -17.76 -2.98
CA GLU A 138 -5.38 -16.82 -4.09
C GLU A 138 -3.99 -16.55 -4.64
N VAL A 139 -3.78 -16.81 -5.93
CA VAL A 139 -2.54 -16.51 -6.65
C VAL A 139 -2.75 -15.24 -7.45
N ILE A 140 -1.95 -14.22 -7.19
CA ILE A 140 -1.97 -12.95 -7.92
C ILE A 140 -0.79 -12.93 -8.89
N ILE A 141 -1.11 -12.78 -10.18
CA ILE A 141 -0.14 -12.65 -11.27
C ILE A 141 -0.16 -11.21 -11.75
N SER A 142 0.97 -10.52 -11.71
CA SER A 142 1.07 -9.12 -12.05
C SER A 142 2.25 -8.80 -12.96
N SER A 143 2.13 -7.70 -13.72
CA SER A 143 3.23 -7.13 -14.49
C SER A 143 3.05 -5.62 -14.66
N MET A 144 4.14 -4.88 -14.58
CA MET A 144 4.16 -3.42 -14.81
C MET A 144 4.39 -3.06 -16.29
N THR A 145 4.83 -3.99 -17.11
CA THR A 145 5.31 -3.73 -18.47
C THR A 145 4.66 -4.64 -19.51
N ASN A 146 4.40 -5.90 -19.16
CA ASN A 146 4.08 -6.94 -20.12
C ASN A 146 2.78 -7.70 -19.80
N ARG A 147 1.66 -7.14 -20.23
CA ARG A 147 0.34 -7.78 -20.08
C ARG A 147 0.29 -9.18 -20.71
N THR A 148 0.93 -9.35 -21.86
CA THR A 148 0.89 -10.61 -22.62
C THR A 148 1.56 -11.74 -21.82
N ASN A 149 2.72 -11.47 -21.21
CA ASN A 149 3.39 -12.46 -20.37
C ASN A 149 2.59 -12.77 -19.10
N ALA A 150 1.97 -11.79 -18.47
CA ALA A 150 1.09 -12.03 -17.32
C ALA A 150 -0.09 -12.96 -17.68
N LEU A 151 -0.70 -12.77 -18.86
CA LEU A 151 -1.78 -13.66 -19.35
C LEU A 151 -1.29 -15.06 -19.69
N LYS A 152 -0.08 -15.18 -20.28
CA LYS A 152 0.55 -16.49 -20.56
C LYS A 152 0.87 -17.23 -19.27
N ALA A 153 1.46 -16.55 -18.29
CA ALA A 153 1.75 -17.11 -16.96
C ALA A 153 0.47 -17.61 -16.28
N ARG A 154 -0.59 -16.79 -16.31
CA ARG A 154 -1.90 -17.17 -15.77
C ARG A 154 -2.45 -18.45 -16.44
N LYS A 155 -2.39 -18.53 -17.76
CA LYS A 155 -2.85 -19.70 -18.52
C LYS A 155 -2.02 -20.95 -18.19
N TYR A 156 -0.71 -20.78 -18.08
CA TYR A 156 0.20 -21.86 -17.68
C TYR A 156 -0.15 -22.39 -16.29
N ILE A 157 -0.25 -21.51 -15.28
CA ILE A 157 -0.55 -21.88 -13.90
C ILE A 157 -1.90 -22.61 -13.81
N LEU A 158 -2.94 -22.11 -14.47
CA LEU A 158 -4.26 -22.76 -14.49
C LEU A 158 -4.17 -24.17 -15.08
N ARG A 159 -3.44 -24.34 -16.19
CA ARG A 159 -3.26 -25.65 -16.83
C ARG A 159 -2.57 -26.63 -15.90
N GLU A 160 -1.48 -26.22 -15.24
CA GLU A 160 -0.73 -27.10 -14.34
C GLU A 160 -1.51 -27.44 -13.06
N ILE A 161 -2.22 -26.47 -12.48
CA ILE A 161 -3.12 -26.69 -11.34
C ILE A 161 -4.21 -27.72 -11.69
N ASN A 162 -4.82 -27.62 -12.87
CA ASN A 162 -5.87 -28.56 -13.31
C ASN A 162 -5.38 -29.99 -13.53
N LYS A 163 -4.07 -30.22 -13.67
CA LYS A 163 -3.51 -31.57 -13.73
C LYS A 163 -3.38 -32.25 -12.34
N ILE A 164 -3.47 -31.47 -11.28
CA ILE A 164 -3.30 -31.95 -9.89
C ILE A 164 -4.65 -32.20 -9.24
N ILE A 165 -5.73 -31.55 -9.72
CA ILE A 165 -7.11 -31.70 -9.24
C ILE A 165 -7.73 -32.92 -9.87
#